data_ada6a7a37355e1dbc7623d687d9ee76b
#
_entry.id   ada6a7a37355e1dbc7623d687d9ee76b
#
_cell.length_a   1.000
_cell.length_b   1.000
_cell.length_c   1.000
_cell.angle_alpha   90.00
_cell.angle_beta   90.00
_cell.angle_gamma   90.00
#
_symmetry.space_group_name_H-M   'P 1'
#
loop_
_entity.id
_entity.type
_entity.pdbx_description
1 polymer ?
#
loop_
_entity_poly.entity_id
_entity_poly.type
_entity_poly.pdbx_seq_one_letter_code
_entity_poly.pdbx_strand_id
1 'polypeptide(L)'
;DRPNPCDYVEGPVLKAGYKSFVGMLPLPVLHGCTIGELAQMINGEGWMTTQAKTCPLTVIPVKGWKHGQPYALPVKPSPNLPNAQSIRLYASLCPFEATRVSVGRGTTFPFQVLGTPNKKYGDFAFTPRSLPGFDKNPMHKGVTCYGEDLRNVTDVNGFTLRYFLRFYRLSEI
;
A
#
# COMPACT_ATOMS: atom_id res chain seq x y z
N ASP A 1 -9.29 -13.66 -13.69
CA ASP A 1 -8.42 -12.50 -13.54
C ASP A 1 -9.14 -11.37 -12.80
N ARG A 2 -8.41 -10.34 -12.37
CA ARG A 2 -8.95 -9.17 -11.68
C ARG A 2 -8.09 -7.95 -11.98
N PRO A 3 -8.71 -6.79 -12.33
CA PRO A 3 -7.98 -5.55 -12.51
C PRO A 3 -7.24 -5.11 -11.25
N ASN A 4 -6.10 -4.45 -11.44
CA ASN A 4 -5.38 -3.79 -10.37
C ASN A 4 -5.98 -2.39 -10.16
N PRO A 5 -6.43 -2.02 -8.95
CA PRO A 5 -6.94 -0.67 -8.69
C PRO A 5 -5.86 0.41 -8.75
N CYS A 6 -4.58 0.00 -8.66
CA CYS A 6 -3.40 0.83 -8.87
C CYS A 6 -2.76 0.46 -10.21
N ASP A 7 -3.41 0.84 -11.30
CA ASP A 7 -2.98 0.56 -12.68
C ASP A 7 -1.87 1.53 -13.12
N TYR A 8 -0.78 1.56 -12.35
CA TYR A 8 0.40 2.40 -12.54
C TYR A 8 1.67 1.55 -12.46
N VAL A 9 2.69 1.94 -13.21
CA VAL A 9 4.04 1.34 -13.13
C VAL A 9 4.99 2.40 -12.60
N GLU A 10 5.23 2.37 -11.28
CA GLU A 10 6.02 3.39 -10.59
C GLU A 10 6.77 2.85 -9.35
N GLY A 11 7.75 3.61 -8.93
CA GLY A 11 8.56 3.30 -7.75
C GLY A 11 9.78 2.43 -8.06
N PRO A 12 10.64 2.21 -7.07
CA PRO A 12 11.86 1.42 -7.25
C PRO A 12 11.55 -0.05 -7.49
N VAL A 13 12.36 -0.68 -8.35
CA VAL A 13 12.33 -2.13 -8.57
C VAL A 13 13.06 -2.83 -7.43
N LEU A 14 12.50 -3.94 -6.94
CA LEU A 14 13.11 -4.73 -5.89
C LEU A 14 14.47 -5.28 -6.32
N LYS A 15 15.52 -4.96 -5.57
CA LYS A 15 16.86 -5.53 -5.74
C LYS A 15 17.00 -6.84 -4.95
N ALA A 16 17.82 -7.76 -5.46
CA ALA A 16 18.00 -9.10 -4.89
C ALA A 16 18.35 -9.09 -3.38
N GLY A 17 19.18 -8.15 -2.92
CA GLY A 17 19.57 -8.04 -1.51
C GLY A 17 18.45 -7.61 -0.55
N TYR A 18 17.29 -7.19 -1.05
CA TYR A 18 16.14 -6.73 -0.25
C TYR A 18 14.92 -7.66 -0.37
N LYS A 19 15.12 -8.87 -0.89
CA LYS A 19 14.03 -9.87 -0.96
C LYS A 19 13.53 -10.24 0.44
N SER A 20 12.22 -10.35 0.56
CA SER A 20 11.54 -10.75 1.80
C SER A 20 10.24 -11.49 1.47
N PHE A 21 9.53 -11.97 2.49
CA PHE A 21 8.21 -12.57 2.32
C PHE A 21 7.20 -11.62 1.65
N VAL A 22 7.30 -10.33 1.89
CA VAL A 22 6.41 -9.30 1.31
C VAL A 22 6.93 -8.66 0.03
N GLY A 23 8.10 -9.08 -0.46
CA GLY A 23 8.68 -8.58 -1.71
C GLY A 23 9.66 -9.62 -2.27
N MET A 24 9.20 -10.47 -3.17
CA MET A 24 9.96 -11.63 -3.67
C MET A 24 10.47 -11.45 -5.10
N LEU A 25 9.76 -10.69 -5.92
CA LEU A 25 9.96 -10.58 -7.36
C LEU A 25 10.62 -9.24 -7.73
N PRO A 26 11.39 -9.18 -8.83
CA PRO A 26 12.03 -7.96 -9.31
C PRO A 26 11.02 -7.01 -9.98
N LEU A 27 10.02 -6.59 -9.22
CA LEU A 27 8.94 -5.71 -9.64
C LEU A 27 9.07 -4.33 -9.02
N PRO A 28 8.58 -3.28 -9.67
CA PRO A 28 8.43 -1.96 -9.04
C PRO A 28 7.35 -2.02 -7.94
N VAL A 29 7.37 -1.05 -7.04
CA VAL A 29 6.41 -0.94 -5.92
C VAL A 29 4.96 -0.95 -6.45
N LEU A 30 4.69 -0.21 -7.52
CA LEU A 30 3.45 -0.28 -8.29
C LEU A 30 3.78 -0.93 -9.63
N HIS A 31 3.30 -2.13 -9.87
CA HIS A 31 3.63 -2.91 -11.06
C HIS A 31 2.53 -2.86 -12.14
N GLY A 32 1.36 -2.30 -11.85
CA GLY A 32 0.26 -2.10 -12.78
C GLY A 32 -0.42 -3.36 -13.35
N CYS A 33 0.20 -4.51 -13.23
CA CYS A 33 -0.33 -5.76 -13.80
C CYS A 33 -1.61 -6.22 -13.11
N THR A 34 -2.50 -6.85 -13.86
CA THR A 34 -3.53 -7.70 -13.28
C THR A 34 -2.90 -8.96 -12.66
N ILE A 35 -3.66 -9.70 -11.85
CA ILE A 35 -3.17 -10.96 -11.27
C ILE A 35 -2.81 -11.97 -12.36
N GLY A 36 -3.60 -12.05 -13.44
CA GLY A 36 -3.34 -12.95 -14.56
C GLY A 36 -2.06 -12.57 -15.32
N GLU A 37 -1.86 -11.29 -15.60
CA GLU A 37 -0.64 -10.79 -16.24
C GLU A 37 0.60 -11.03 -15.36
N LEU A 38 0.49 -10.79 -14.05
CA LEU A 38 1.57 -11.08 -13.11
C LEU A 38 1.91 -12.58 -13.10
N ALA A 39 0.90 -13.45 -13.10
CA ALA A 39 1.11 -14.89 -13.17
C ALA A 39 1.78 -15.32 -14.49
N GLN A 40 1.38 -14.74 -15.62
CA GLN A 40 2.02 -14.97 -16.92
C GLN A 40 3.49 -14.50 -16.91
N MET A 41 3.77 -13.33 -16.33
CA MET A 41 5.11 -12.80 -16.21
C MET A 41 5.99 -13.73 -15.33
N ILE A 42 5.53 -14.13 -14.15
CA ILE A 42 6.24 -15.07 -13.27
C ILE A 42 6.60 -16.35 -14.01
N ASN A 43 5.66 -16.86 -14.77
CA ASN A 43 5.80 -18.11 -15.53
C ASN A 43 6.76 -17.94 -16.71
N GLY A 44 6.64 -16.85 -17.47
CA GLY A 44 7.47 -16.57 -18.65
C GLY A 44 8.92 -16.23 -18.30
N GLU A 45 9.14 -15.49 -17.21
CA GLU A 45 10.48 -15.10 -16.73
C GLU A 45 11.15 -16.19 -15.88
N GLY A 46 10.45 -17.29 -15.60
CA GLY A 46 10.99 -18.38 -14.79
C GLY A 46 11.26 -17.99 -13.34
N TRP A 47 10.49 -17.06 -12.77
CA TRP A 47 10.69 -16.57 -11.41
C TRP A 47 10.16 -17.50 -10.30
N MET A 48 9.63 -18.64 -10.67
CA MET A 48 9.20 -19.64 -9.68
C MET A 48 10.39 -20.19 -8.90
N THR A 49 10.25 -20.29 -7.60
CA THR A 49 11.30 -20.78 -6.68
C THR A 49 11.31 -22.28 -6.51
N THR A 50 10.40 -23.00 -7.14
CA THR A 50 10.29 -24.46 -7.12
C THR A 50 11.17 -25.12 -8.20
N GLN A 51 11.37 -26.43 -8.13
CA GLN A 51 12.07 -27.18 -9.18
C GLN A 51 11.37 -27.06 -10.54
N ALA A 52 10.05 -26.94 -10.55
CA ALA A 52 9.29 -26.59 -11.75
C ALA A 52 9.41 -25.10 -12.01
N LYS A 53 10.15 -24.71 -13.04
CA LYS A 53 10.34 -23.31 -13.43
C LYS A 53 9.08 -22.68 -14.06
N THR A 54 8.16 -23.50 -14.53
CA THR A 54 6.89 -23.08 -15.13
C THR A 54 5.76 -23.98 -14.65
N CYS A 55 4.54 -23.48 -14.70
CA CYS A 55 3.33 -24.29 -14.45
C CYS A 55 2.34 -24.13 -15.62
N PRO A 56 1.48 -25.12 -15.90
CA PRO A 56 0.33 -24.93 -16.77
C PRO A 56 -0.54 -23.80 -16.25
N LEU A 57 -0.79 -22.79 -17.08
CA LEU A 57 -1.54 -21.59 -16.68
C LEU A 57 -2.56 -21.23 -17.75
N THR A 58 -3.81 -21.09 -17.36
CA THR A 58 -4.87 -20.52 -18.16
C THR A 58 -5.40 -19.30 -17.46
N VAL A 59 -5.30 -18.12 -18.09
CA VAL A 59 -5.86 -16.87 -17.58
C VAL A 59 -7.18 -16.61 -18.25
N ILE A 60 -8.24 -16.43 -17.48
CA ILE A 60 -9.56 -16.00 -17.92
C ILE A 60 -9.64 -14.49 -17.72
N PRO A 61 -9.56 -13.67 -18.76
CA PRO A 61 -9.53 -12.22 -18.64
C PRO A 61 -10.89 -11.66 -18.18
N VAL A 62 -10.85 -10.49 -17.58
CA VAL A 62 -12.07 -9.74 -17.22
C VAL A 62 -12.65 -9.11 -18.48
N LYS A 63 -13.92 -9.43 -18.76
CA LYS A 63 -14.64 -8.89 -19.91
C LYS A 63 -14.95 -7.40 -19.71
N GLY A 64 -14.63 -6.59 -20.73
CA GLY A 64 -15.03 -5.19 -20.78
C GLY A 64 -14.17 -4.20 -19.98
N TRP A 65 -13.09 -4.65 -19.33
CA TRP A 65 -12.10 -3.77 -18.71
C TRP A 65 -10.79 -3.76 -19.52
N LYS A 66 -10.12 -2.62 -19.53
CA LYS A 66 -8.79 -2.42 -20.15
C LYS A 66 -7.94 -1.54 -19.24
N HIS A 67 -6.62 -1.67 -19.34
CA HIS A 67 -5.67 -0.77 -18.67
C HIS A 67 -5.99 0.70 -18.99
N GLY A 68 -5.76 1.57 -18.00
CA GLY A 68 -6.13 2.98 -18.05
C GLY A 68 -7.59 3.26 -17.63
N GLN A 69 -8.42 2.24 -17.47
CA GLN A 69 -9.78 2.42 -16.97
C GLN A 69 -9.84 2.35 -15.44
N PRO A 70 -10.46 3.31 -14.76
CA PRO A 70 -10.64 3.27 -13.32
C PRO A 70 -11.35 1.98 -12.89
N TYR A 71 -10.86 1.34 -11.84
CA TYR A 71 -11.48 0.16 -11.27
C TYR A 71 -11.68 0.32 -9.76
N ALA A 72 -12.93 0.33 -9.34
CA ALA A 72 -13.28 0.29 -7.94
C ALA A 72 -13.45 -1.17 -7.49
N LEU A 73 -12.69 -1.57 -6.47
CA LEU A 73 -12.83 -2.91 -5.92
C LEU A 73 -14.22 -3.10 -5.30
N PRO A 74 -14.98 -4.13 -5.70
CA PRO A 74 -16.30 -4.41 -5.12
C PRO A 74 -16.21 -4.90 -3.66
N VAL A 75 -15.06 -5.47 -3.28
CA VAL A 75 -14.75 -5.93 -1.92
C VAL A 75 -13.41 -5.35 -1.50
N LYS A 76 -13.35 -4.77 -0.32
CA LYS A 76 -12.09 -4.23 0.24
C LYS A 76 -11.05 -5.35 0.38
N PRO A 77 -9.79 -5.11 -0.03
CA PRO A 77 -8.74 -6.13 -0.02
C PRO A 77 -8.26 -6.47 1.40
N SER A 78 -8.45 -5.55 2.33
CA SER A 78 -8.04 -5.71 3.73
C SER A 78 -8.95 -4.86 4.62
N PRO A 79 -9.18 -5.26 5.88
CA PRO A 79 -9.81 -4.38 6.87
C PRO A 79 -9.09 -3.02 6.99
N ASN A 80 -7.76 -3.01 6.84
CA ASN A 80 -6.95 -1.79 6.91
C ASN A 80 -6.83 -1.04 5.57
N LEU A 81 -7.53 -1.46 4.53
CA LEU A 81 -7.69 -0.73 3.27
C LEU A 81 -9.19 -0.61 2.95
N PRO A 82 -9.92 0.22 3.73
CA PRO A 82 -11.38 0.22 3.72
C PRO A 82 -12.01 0.83 2.47
N ASN A 83 -11.28 1.63 1.71
CA ASN A 83 -11.80 2.38 0.57
C ASN A 83 -10.73 2.67 -0.48
N ALA A 84 -11.14 3.24 -1.62
CA ALA A 84 -10.24 3.56 -2.74
C ALA A 84 -9.13 4.56 -2.34
N GLN A 85 -9.40 5.50 -1.44
CA GLN A 85 -8.41 6.48 -0.99
C GLN A 85 -7.24 5.79 -0.26
N SER A 86 -7.53 4.91 0.69
CA SER A 86 -6.50 4.15 1.40
C SER A 86 -5.69 3.25 0.46
N ILE A 87 -6.34 2.63 -0.54
CA ILE A 87 -5.68 1.78 -1.53
C ILE A 87 -4.69 2.59 -2.37
N ARG A 88 -5.09 3.76 -2.87
CA ARG A 88 -4.23 4.64 -3.68
C ARG A 88 -3.05 5.20 -2.89
N LEU A 89 -3.26 5.56 -1.62
CA LEU A 89 -2.22 6.07 -0.75
C LEU A 89 -1.26 4.98 -0.25
N TYR A 90 -1.69 3.71 -0.24
CA TYR A 90 -0.96 2.61 0.40
C TYR A 90 0.51 2.53 -0.01
N ALA A 91 0.80 2.54 -1.32
CA ALA A 91 2.17 2.42 -1.82
C ALA A 91 3.11 3.52 -1.30
N SER A 92 2.59 4.74 -1.12
CA SER A 92 3.35 5.88 -0.60
C SER A 92 3.44 5.90 0.93
N LEU A 93 2.51 5.26 1.63
CA LEU A 93 2.43 5.29 3.09
C LEU A 93 2.93 4.02 3.77
N CYS A 94 2.94 2.86 3.10
CA CYS A 94 3.39 1.61 3.71
C CYS A 94 4.86 1.67 4.22
N PRO A 95 5.80 2.46 3.67
CA PRO A 95 7.14 2.58 4.25
C PRO A 95 7.15 3.12 5.69
N PHE A 96 6.13 3.87 6.09
CA PHE A 96 6.00 4.37 7.47
C PHE A 96 5.75 3.27 8.49
N GLU A 97 5.27 2.09 8.09
CA GLU A 97 5.07 0.97 9.01
C GLU A 97 6.37 0.47 9.64
N ALA A 98 7.53 0.78 9.04
CA ALA A 98 8.86 0.52 9.61
C ALA A 98 9.39 1.67 10.49
N THR A 99 8.57 2.69 10.77
CA THR A 99 8.96 3.91 11.51
C THR A 99 8.11 4.07 12.77
N ARG A 100 8.28 5.20 13.46
CA ARG A 100 7.45 5.61 14.61
C ARG A 100 6.22 6.45 14.21
N VAL A 101 5.97 6.63 12.92
CA VAL A 101 4.84 7.40 12.40
C VAL A 101 3.64 6.47 12.21
N SER A 102 2.55 6.76 12.89
CA SER A 102 1.30 6.03 12.69
C SER A 102 0.70 6.34 11.32
N VAL A 103 0.30 5.31 10.60
CA VAL A 103 -0.50 5.40 9.36
C VAL A 103 -2.00 5.30 9.61
N GLY A 104 -2.44 5.52 10.84
CA GLY A 104 -3.85 5.49 11.23
C GLY A 104 -4.42 4.10 11.49
N ARG A 105 -3.60 3.04 11.60
CA ARG A 105 -4.09 1.75 12.12
C ARG A 105 -4.69 1.95 13.50
N GLY A 106 -5.79 1.25 13.79
CA GLY A 106 -6.57 1.48 15.02
C GLY A 106 -7.50 2.69 14.94
N THR A 107 -7.76 3.21 13.75
CA THR A 107 -8.82 4.17 13.42
C THR A 107 -9.73 3.60 12.34
N THR A 108 -10.80 4.32 11.98
CA THR A 108 -11.69 3.97 10.86
C THR A 108 -11.16 4.42 9.50
N PHE A 109 -9.98 5.07 9.46
CA PHE A 109 -9.34 5.65 8.27
C PHE A 109 -7.84 5.27 8.17
N PRO A 110 -7.47 3.98 8.29
CA PRO A 110 -6.08 3.56 8.14
C PRO A 110 -5.56 3.87 6.72
N PHE A 111 -4.27 4.18 6.61
CA PHE A 111 -3.60 4.65 5.39
C PHE A 111 -4.22 5.88 4.73
N GLN A 112 -4.85 6.73 5.54
CA GLN A 112 -5.43 8.00 5.11
C GLN A 112 -5.03 9.14 6.04
N VAL A 113 -4.15 8.87 6.99
CA VAL A 113 -3.55 9.87 7.90
C VAL A 113 -2.12 9.47 8.22
N LEU A 114 -1.31 10.43 8.61
CA LEU A 114 0.02 10.25 9.17
C LEU A 114 0.13 11.05 10.46
N GLY A 115 0.79 10.51 11.49
CA GLY A 115 1.01 11.29 12.70
C GLY A 115 1.81 10.57 13.77
N THR A 116 2.33 11.38 14.69
CA THR A 116 3.06 10.96 15.88
C THR A 116 2.51 11.68 17.12
N PRO A 117 2.85 11.26 18.35
CA PRO A 117 2.46 12.00 19.56
C PRO A 117 3.02 13.43 19.68
N ASN A 118 3.72 13.94 18.68
CA ASN A 118 4.35 15.25 18.70
C ASN A 118 3.61 16.25 17.81
N LYS A 119 3.11 17.36 18.39
CA LYS A 119 2.33 18.39 17.70
C LYS A 119 3.05 19.11 16.55
N LYS A 120 4.39 19.05 16.49
CA LYS A 120 5.15 19.70 15.39
C LYS A 120 4.85 19.11 14.00
N TYR A 121 4.21 17.93 13.94
CA TYR A 121 3.94 17.23 12.68
C TYR A 121 2.66 17.67 11.97
N GLY A 122 1.79 18.39 12.65
CA GLY A 122 0.57 18.96 12.07
C GLY A 122 -0.54 19.18 13.10
N ASP A 123 -1.63 19.76 12.64
CA ASP A 123 -2.76 20.14 13.49
C ASP A 123 -3.85 19.07 13.54
N PHE A 124 -3.87 18.15 12.59
CA PHE A 124 -4.85 17.08 12.60
C PHE A 124 -4.54 16.07 13.72
N ALA A 125 -5.50 15.88 14.61
CA ALA A 125 -5.35 14.97 15.75
C ALA A 125 -6.21 13.72 15.59
N PHE A 126 -5.62 12.54 15.93
CA PHE A 126 -6.33 11.28 16.00
C PHE A 126 -5.74 10.39 17.09
N THR A 127 -6.52 9.46 17.62
CA THR A 127 -6.06 8.54 18.67
C THR A 127 -6.30 7.11 18.24
N PRO A 128 -5.23 6.33 17.92
CA PRO A 128 -5.35 4.91 17.64
C PRO A 128 -5.94 4.14 18.82
N ARG A 129 -6.87 3.24 18.53
CA ARG A 129 -7.52 2.38 19.54
C ARG A 129 -7.54 0.93 19.08
N SER A 130 -7.71 0.00 19.99
CA SER A 130 -7.98 -1.39 19.64
C SER A 130 -9.33 -1.47 18.92
N LEU A 131 -9.34 -1.87 17.66
CA LEU A 131 -10.54 -2.04 16.86
C LEU A 131 -10.68 -3.50 16.43
N PRO A 132 -11.74 -4.22 16.90
CA PRO A 132 -12.05 -5.57 16.43
C PRO A 132 -12.17 -5.60 14.90
N GLY A 133 -11.58 -6.60 14.27
CA GLY A 133 -11.59 -6.74 12.80
C GLY A 133 -10.63 -5.85 12.04
N PHE A 134 -9.88 -4.94 12.70
CA PHE A 134 -8.84 -4.10 12.11
C PHE A 134 -7.47 -4.39 12.74
N ASP A 135 -7.11 -3.60 13.76
CA ASP A 135 -5.87 -3.78 14.52
C ASP A 135 -6.18 -3.74 16.01
N LYS A 136 -5.77 -4.78 16.75
CA LYS A 136 -5.98 -4.89 18.20
C LYS A 136 -4.93 -4.13 19.00
N ASN A 137 -3.72 -3.98 18.44
CA ASN A 137 -2.57 -3.36 19.09
C ASN A 137 -1.87 -2.35 18.19
N PRO A 138 -2.56 -1.31 17.70
CA PRO A 138 -1.98 -0.33 16.81
C PRO A 138 -0.87 0.46 17.50
N MET A 139 0.07 0.94 16.71
CA MET A 139 1.09 1.89 17.18
C MET A 139 0.43 3.09 17.84
N HIS A 140 1.00 3.57 18.93
CA HIS A 140 0.49 4.68 19.75
C HIS A 140 -0.95 4.47 20.29
N LYS A 141 -1.33 3.24 20.57
CA LYS A 141 -2.64 2.91 21.12
C LYS A 141 -2.97 3.74 22.35
N GLY A 142 -4.09 4.46 22.32
CA GLY A 142 -4.56 5.32 23.42
C GLY A 142 -3.86 6.67 23.52
N VAL A 143 -2.87 6.94 22.67
CA VAL A 143 -2.12 8.20 22.67
C VAL A 143 -2.57 9.07 21.50
N THR A 144 -2.81 10.35 21.73
CA THR A 144 -3.17 11.29 20.67
C THR A 144 -1.97 11.55 19.79
N CYS A 145 -2.12 11.28 18.49
CA CYS A 145 -1.16 11.59 17.44
C CYS A 145 -1.59 12.86 16.71
N TYR A 146 -0.61 13.61 16.20
CA TYR A 146 -0.77 14.84 15.44
C TYR A 146 -0.06 14.71 14.11
N GLY A 147 -0.64 15.25 13.04
CA GLY A 147 -0.04 15.13 11.72
C GLY A 147 -0.94 15.57 10.59
N GLU A 148 -1.02 14.74 9.53
CA GLU A 148 -1.72 15.06 8.29
C GLU A 148 -2.99 14.24 8.11
N ASP A 149 -4.06 14.92 7.66
CA ASP A 149 -5.28 14.28 7.15
C ASP A 149 -5.20 14.16 5.62
N LEU A 150 -5.15 12.94 5.13
CA LEU A 150 -5.04 12.63 3.71
C LEU A 150 -6.35 12.10 3.10
N ARG A 151 -7.44 12.11 3.87
CA ARG A 151 -8.73 11.56 3.42
C ARG A 151 -9.28 12.25 2.18
N ASN A 152 -9.01 13.54 2.02
CA ASN A 152 -9.53 14.38 0.95
C ASN A 152 -8.45 14.86 -0.04
N VAL A 153 -7.24 14.30 0.03
CA VAL A 153 -6.18 14.64 -0.92
C VAL A 153 -6.51 14.02 -2.27
N THR A 154 -6.47 14.83 -3.33
CA THR A 154 -6.82 14.40 -4.69
C THR A 154 -5.63 13.91 -5.51
N ASP A 155 -4.42 14.42 -5.21
CA ASP A 155 -3.18 14.00 -5.87
C ASP A 155 -2.59 12.76 -5.18
N VAL A 156 -3.23 11.62 -5.43
CA VAL A 156 -2.92 10.32 -4.80
C VAL A 156 -2.64 9.22 -5.82
N ASN A 157 -2.54 9.57 -7.08
CA ASN A 157 -2.23 8.61 -8.13
C ASN A 157 -0.71 8.41 -8.20
N GLY A 158 -0.30 7.13 -8.20
CA GLY A 158 1.12 6.78 -8.29
C GLY A 158 1.85 6.69 -6.95
N PHE A 159 3.18 6.61 -7.03
CA PHE A 159 4.09 6.49 -5.90
C PHE A 159 4.82 7.81 -5.62
N THR A 160 4.84 8.24 -4.37
CA THR A 160 5.57 9.45 -3.97
C THR A 160 6.27 9.27 -2.63
N LEU A 161 7.48 9.81 -2.53
CA LEU A 161 8.23 9.91 -1.27
C LEU A 161 7.98 11.25 -0.55
N ARG A 162 7.12 12.16 -1.05
CA ARG A 162 6.93 13.50 -0.47
C ARG A 162 6.56 13.46 1.02
N TYR A 163 5.68 12.54 1.41
CA TYR A 163 5.29 12.36 2.81
C TYR A 163 6.46 11.89 3.67
N PHE A 164 7.18 10.87 3.17
CA PHE A 164 8.33 10.31 3.86
C PHE A 164 9.43 11.37 4.07
N LEU A 165 9.77 12.13 3.03
CA LEU A 165 10.76 13.21 3.09
C LEU A 165 10.34 14.33 4.03
N ARG A 166 9.04 14.65 4.11
CA ARG A 166 8.54 15.64 5.06
C ARG A 166 8.79 15.20 6.51
N PHE A 167 8.40 13.99 6.87
CA PHE A 167 8.62 13.46 8.23
C PHE A 167 10.10 13.27 8.54
N TYR A 168 10.90 12.86 7.57
CA TYR A 168 12.35 12.78 7.71
C TYR A 168 12.98 14.14 8.06
N ARG A 169 12.60 15.20 7.36
CA ARG A 169 13.07 16.57 7.65
C ARG A 169 12.67 17.06 9.04
N LEU A 170 11.59 16.55 9.59
CA LEU A 170 11.14 16.84 10.96
C LEU A 170 11.81 15.93 12.01
N SER A 171 12.73 15.05 11.61
CA SER A 171 13.60 14.20 12.46
C SER A 171 12.87 13.13 13.29
N GLU A 172 11.87 12.46 12.71
CA GLU A 172 11.19 11.34 13.40
C GLU A 172 11.26 10.00 12.63
N ILE A 173 12.06 9.95 11.57
CA ILE A 173 12.31 8.73 10.81
C ILE A 173 13.79 8.40 10.90
#